data_a6f0801283853f8bb8705b31521ece2b
#
_entry.id   a6f0801283853f8bb8705b31521ece2b
#
_cell.length_a   1.000
_cell.length_b   1.000
_cell.length_c   1.000
_cell.angle_alpha   90.00
_cell.angle_beta   90.00
_cell.angle_gamma   90.00
#
_symmetry.space_group_name_H-M   'P 1'
#
loop_
_entity.id
_entity.type
_entity.pdbx_description
1 polymer ?
#
loop_
_entity_poly.entity_id
_entity_poly.type
_entity_poly.pdbx_seq_one_letter_code
_entity_poly.pdbx_strand_id
1 'polypeptide(L)'
;VNTRWLFWREQRRYFYEGQIAVCFLKIGWDKWLLTTIKKITKDLNIVGGISYDGDELPEYKPYYGRLIIQFHKTFQAQGIYYKNVCDELLVNQLLPAAFDGYDFPGYDEVRLTWEQLEIIIKQHKKDWMAALQNQKAVYLITDRSNGKLYVGSATSDNGMLLQRWANYIDSGHGGNKELIELVNKEGICLLYTSDAADEL
;
A
#
# COMPACT_ATOMS: atom_id res chain seq x y z
N VAL A 1 1.49 -6.59 -10.75
CA VAL A 1 1.18 -5.20 -10.63
C VAL A 1 1.11 -4.58 -11.99
N ASN A 2 0.21 -3.82 -12.11
CA ASN A 2 -0.55 -3.39 -13.21
C ASN A 2 0.24 -2.49 -14.16
N THR A 3 0.67 -3.04 -15.29
CA THR A 3 1.27 -2.29 -16.40
C THR A 3 0.41 -1.09 -16.81
N ARG A 4 -0.92 -1.21 -16.69
CA ARG A 4 -1.85 -0.11 -16.99
C ARG A 4 -1.59 1.11 -16.12
N TRP A 5 -1.34 0.93 -14.83
CA TRP A 5 -1.06 2.04 -13.92
C TRP A 5 0.29 2.70 -14.24
N LEU A 6 1.34 1.92 -14.45
CA LEU A 6 2.68 2.44 -14.74
C LEU A 6 2.70 3.29 -16.02
N PHE A 7 1.95 2.88 -17.03
CA PHE A 7 1.92 3.52 -18.35
C PHE A 7 0.77 4.48 -18.57
N TRP A 8 -0.04 4.71 -17.55
CA TRP A 8 -1.10 5.71 -17.59
C TRP A 8 -0.53 7.12 -17.58
N ARG A 9 -1.05 7.99 -18.43
CA ARG A 9 -0.68 9.40 -18.51
C ARG A 9 -1.93 10.27 -18.42
N GLU A 10 -1.98 11.14 -17.43
CA GLU A 10 -3.03 12.17 -17.33
C GLU A 10 -2.78 13.28 -18.33
N GLN A 11 -1.88 14.20 -18.04
CA GLN A 11 -1.53 15.34 -18.89
C GLN A 11 -0.02 15.38 -19.14
N ARG A 12 0.77 15.22 -18.07
CA ARG A 12 2.21 15.37 -18.09
C ARG A 12 2.89 14.15 -18.69
N ARG A 13 3.89 14.37 -19.53
CA ARG A 13 4.78 13.31 -20.02
C ARG A 13 5.68 12.83 -18.90
N TYR A 14 5.69 11.53 -18.64
CA TYR A 14 6.49 10.92 -17.57
C TYR A 14 7.73 10.22 -18.10
N PHE A 15 7.63 9.57 -19.27
CA PHE A 15 8.71 8.78 -19.85
C PHE A 15 9.07 9.24 -21.25
N TYR A 16 10.28 8.88 -21.64
CA TYR A 16 10.81 9.00 -23.00
C TYR A 16 11.24 7.62 -23.47
N GLU A 17 11.21 7.40 -24.79
CA GLU A 17 11.70 6.14 -25.41
C GLU A 17 13.13 5.86 -25.00
N GLY A 18 13.43 4.58 -24.72
CA GLY A 18 14.72 4.10 -24.23
C GLY A 18 14.92 4.22 -22.72
N GLN A 19 14.09 4.94 -21.99
CA GLN A 19 14.19 4.99 -20.53
C GLN A 19 13.79 3.66 -19.88
N ILE A 20 14.39 3.39 -18.72
CA ILE A 20 13.99 2.28 -17.85
C ILE A 20 13.06 2.79 -16.77
N ALA A 21 11.86 2.21 -16.69
CA ALA A 21 10.89 2.45 -15.65
C ALA A 21 10.97 1.34 -14.61
N VAL A 22 11.29 1.70 -13.36
CA VAL A 22 11.29 0.78 -12.22
C VAL A 22 10.06 1.07 -11.38
N CYS A 23 9.24 0.04 -11.11
CA CYS A 23 8.00 0.20 -10.37
C CYS A 23 8.10 -0.49 -9.02
N PHE A 24 7.83 0.28 -7.98
CA PHE A 24 7.72 -0.19 -6.62
C PHE A 24 6.30 -0.02 -6.09
N LEU A 25 5.87 -0.96 -5.27
CA LEU A 25 4.63 -0.91 -4.51
C LEU A 25 4.98 -0.68 -3.04
N LYS A 26 4.38 0.33 -2.41
CA LYS A 26 4.51 0.53 -0.97
C LYS A 26 3.79 -0.61 -0.24
N ILE A 27 4.49 -1.32 0.62
CA ILE A 27 3.96 -2.45 1.40
C ILE A 27 4.04 -2.22 2.91
N GLY A 28 4.62 -1.13 3.34
CA GLY A 28 4.74 -0.76 4.75
C GLY A 28 5.47 0.56 4.92
N TRP A 29 5.77 0.92 6.15
CA TRP A 29 6.53 2.11 6.46
C TRP A 29 7.93 2.02 5.85
N ASP A 30 8.21 2.93 4.90
CA ASP A 30 9.48 2.99 4.16
C ASP A 30 9.89 1.68 3.46
N LYS A 31 8.95 0.72 3.31
CA LYS A 31 9.19 -0.54 2.61
C LYS A 31 8.45 -0.58 1.28
N TRP A 32 9.22 -0.88 0.23
CA TRP A 32 8.73 -0.87 -1.14
C TRP A 32 9.11 -2.16 -1.85
N LEU A 33 8.12 -2.84 -2.39
CA LEU A 33 8.28 -4.09 -3.13
C LEU A 33 8.52 -3.79 -4.60
N LEU A 34 9.60 -4.34 -5.16
CA LEU A 34 9.85 -4.28 -6.60
C LEU A 34 8.80 -5.12 -7.34
N THR A 35 8.08 -4.49 -8.25
CA THR A 35 7.00 -5.16 -8.99
C THR A 35 7.34 -5.41 -10.45
N THR A 36 8.03 -4.50 -11.12
CA THR A 36 8.48 -4.67 -12.51
C THR A 36 9.56 -3.67 -12.87
N ILE A 37 10.39 -4.01 -13.84
CA ILE A 37 11.32 -3.12 -14.53
C ILE A 37 11.05 -3.25 -16.02
N LYS A 38 10.78 -2.13 -16.69
CA LYS A 38 10.47 -2.08 -18.12
C LYS A 38 11.30 -1.05 -18.85
N LYS A 39 11.75 -1.38 -20.06
CA LYS A 39 12.30 -0.42 -20.99
C LYS A 39 11.18 0.17 -21.84
N ILE A 40 11.06 1.49 -21.85
CA ILE A 40 10.05 2.21 -22.66
C ILE A 40 10.46 2.08 -24.12
N THR A 41 9.60 1.47 -24.94
CA THR A 41 9.88 1.23 -26.37
C THR A 41 9.18 2.26 -27.25
N LYS A 42 8.02 2.81 -26.81
CA LYS A 42 7.26 3.75 -27.61
C LYS A 42 6.45 4.70 -26.73
N ASP A 43 6.40 5.97 -27.11
CA ASP A 43 5.42 6.94 -26.63
C ASP A 43 4.25 7.01 -27.60
N LEU A 44 3.07 6.58 -27.18
CA LEU A 44 1.84 6.59 -27.98
C LEU A 44 1.16 7.97 -28.01
N ASN A 45 1.66 8.89 -27.18
CA ASN A 45 1.15 10.26 -27.04
C ASN A 45 -0.36 10.33 -26.70
N ILE A 46 -0.87 9.37 -25.94
CA ILE A 46 -2.26 9.32 -25.46
C ILE A 46 -2.37 10.06 -24.14
N VAL A 47 -3.32 10.98 -24.03
CA VAL A 47 -3.64 11.71 -22.78
C VAL A 47 -4.90 11.12 -22.18
N GLY A 48 -4.94 10.93 -20.86
CA GLY A 48 -6.04 10.28 -20.15
C GLY A 48 -6.13 8.77 -20.44
N GLY A 49 -4.98 8.12 -20.65
CA GLY A 49 -4.95 6.71 -21.00
C GLY A 49 -3.55 6.08 -20.91
N ILE A 50 -3.46 4.84 -21.42
CA ILE A 50 -2.18 4.14 -21.54
C ILE A 50 -1.40 4.81 -22.68
N SER A 51 -0.31 5.49 -22.34
CA SER A 51 0.46 6.34 -23.25
C SER A 51 1.80 5.75 -23.68
N TYR A 52 2.20 4.65 -23.11
CA TYR A 52 3.52 4.07 -23.39
C TYR A 52 3.43 2.58 -23.66
N ASP A 53 4.27 2.12 -24.58
CA ASP A 53 4.64 0.71 -24.69
C ASP A 53 6.02 0.49 -24.06
N GLY A 54 6.26 -0.72 -23.58
CA GLY A 54 7.54 -1.06 -22.97
C GLY A 54 7.68 -2.54 -22.70
N ASP A 55 8.89 -3.02 -22.91
CA ASP A 55 9.29 -4.41 -22.72
C ASP A 55 9.81 -4.62 -21.29
N GLU A 56 9.38 -5.72 -20.71
CA GLU A 56 9.90 -6.17 -19.42
C GLU A 56 11.36 -6.63 -19.59
N LEU A 57 12.23 -6.27 -18.64
CA LEU A 57 13.62 -6.71 -18.63
C LEU A 57 13.69 -8.07 -17.91
N PRO A 58 13.90 -9.17 -18.67
CA PRO A 58 13.77 -10.53 -18.13
C PRO A 58 14.84 -10.89 -17.10
N GLU A 59 16.01 -10.27 -17.14
CA GLU A 59 17.11 -10.47 -16.18
C GLU A 59 16.74 -10.08 -14.75
N TYR A 60 15.76 -9.20 -14.57
CA TYR A 60 15.29 -8.78 -13.24
C TYR A 60 14.07 -9.55 -12.75
N LYS A 61 13.49 -10.40 -13.58
CA LYS A 61 12.29 -11.19 -13.26
C LYS A 61 12.41 -12.01 -11.98
N PRO A 62 13.56 -12.60 -11.61
CA PRO A 62 13.72 -13.30 -10.33
C PRO A 62 13.50 -12.43 -9.09
N TYR A 63 13.53 -11.11 -9.21
CA TYR A 63 13.37 -10.16 -8.11
C TYR A 63 11.95 -9.61 -8.00
N TYR A 64 11.13 -9.76 -9.03
CA TYR A 64 9.75 -9.22 -9.02
C TYR A 64 8.90 -9.90 -7.97
N GLY A 65 8.22 -9.07 -7.17
CA GLY A 65 7.43 -9.53 -6.04
C GLY A 65 8.25 -10.06 -4.87
N ARG A 66 9.58 -10.00 -4.92
CA ARG A 66 10.47 -10.57 -3.89
C ARG A 66 11.45 -9.57 -3.29
N LEU A 67 11.95 -8.63 -4.10
CA LEU A 67 12.89 -7.62 -3.62
C LEU A 67 12.14 -6.52 -2.90
N ILE A 68 12.48 -6.32 -1.62
CA ILE A 68 11.99 -5.21 -0.80
C ILE A 68 13.14 -4.24 -0.60
N ILE A 69 12.91 -2.97 -0.92
CA ILE A 69 13.81 -1.88 -0.61
C ILE A 69 13.28 -1.05 0.56
N GLN A 70 14.19 -0.42 1.27
CA GLN A 70 13.90 0.62 2.23
C GLN A 70 14.17 1.97 1.59
N PHE A 71 13.20 2.86 1.65
CA PHE A 71 13.29 4.20 1.09
C PHE A 71 12.30 5.14 1.77
N HIS A 72 12.82 6.18 2.41
CA HIS A 72 12.00 7.23 3.03
C HIS A 72 11.60 8.27 2.00
N LYS A 73 10.36 8.17 1.51
CA LYS A 73 9.84 9.07 0.47
C LYS A 73 9.36 10.38 1.08
N THR A 74 10.07 11.46 0.84
CA THR A 74 9.77 12.82 1.37
C THR A 74 8.96 13.71 0.43
N PHE A 75 8.62 13.23 -0.77
CA PHE A 75 7.94 14.00 -1.81
C PHE A 75 6.62 13.35 -2.24
N GLN A 76 5.69 14.15 -2.77
CA GLN A 76 4.35 13.66 -3.20
C GLN A 76 4.36 13.05 -4.60
N ALA A 77 5.28 13.43 -5.48
CA ALA A 77 5.33 12.94 -6.85
C ALA A 77 5.36 11.40 -6.92
N GLN A 78 4.60 10.80 -7.82
CA GLN A 78 4.54 9.34 -7.99
C GLN A 78 5.82 8.77 -8.63
N GLY A 79 6.52 9.56 -9.42
CA GLY A 79 7.77 9.15 -10.07
C GLY A 79 8.88 10.17 -9.85
N ILE A 80 10.10 9.67 -9.80
CA ILE A 80 11.35 10.45 -9.68
C ILE A 80 12.45 9.82 -10.51
N TYR A 81 13.38 10.62 -10.99
CA TYR A 81 14.56 10.09 -11.65
C TYR A 81 15.47 9.35 -10.66
N TYR A 82 15.90 8.15 -11.05
CA TYR A 82 16.77 7.30 -10.22
C TYR A 82 18.00 8.03 -9.68
N LYS A 83 18.67 8.86 -10.52
CA LYS A 83 19.83 9.64 -10.12
C LYS A 83 19.63 10.56 -8.91
N ASN A 84 18.39 10.90 -8.60
CA ASN A 84 18.06 11.78 -7.48
C ASN A 84 17.87 11.04 -6.15
N VAL A 85 17.79 9.70 -6.18
CA VAL A 85 17.48 8.89 -5.00
C VAL A 85 18.33 7.60 -4.90
N CYS A 86 19.24 7.37 -5.84
CA CYS A 86 20.01 6.12 -5.92
C CYS A 86 20.77 5.78 -4.64
N ASP A 87 21.30 6.78 -3.95
CA ASP A 87 22.07 6.60 -2.71
C ASP A 87 21.18 6.32 -1.47
N GLU A 88 19.87 6.60 -1.60
CA GLU A 88 18.88 6.41 -0.54
C GLU A 88 18.13 5.06 -0.66
N LEU A 89 18.22 4.41 -1.84
CA LEU A 89 17.55 3.14 -2.11
C LEU A 89 18.38 1.98 -1.54
N LEU A 90 17.99 1.48 -0.37
CA LEU A 90 18.69 0.39 0.29
C LEU A 90 17.93 -0.93 0.12
N VAL A 91 18.64 -2.00 -0.24
CA VAL A 91 18.03 -3.35 -0.23
C VAL A 91 17.76 -3.72 1.23
N ASN A 92 16.48 -3.91 1.56
CA ASN A 92 16.06 -4.36 2.88
C ASN A 92 16.04 -5.89 2.95
N GLN A 93 15.41 -6.54 1.97
CA GLN A 93 15.22 -7.99 2.00
C GLN A 93 14.96 -8.55 0.60
N LEU A 94 15.43 -9.76 0.36
CA LEU A 94 15.00 -10.58 -0.77
C LEU A 94 14.22 -11.79 -0.24
N LEU A 95 12.92 -11.82 -0.51
CA LEU A 95 12.04 -12.89 -0.06
C LEU A 95 12.32 -14.21 -0.79
N PRO A 96 12.18 -15.37 -0.14
CA PRO A 96 12.35 -16.68 -0.78
C PRO A 96 11.29 -16.96 -1.85
N ALA A 97 10.08 -16.41 -1.70
CA ALA A 97 8.97 -16.51 -2.63
C ALA A 97 8.36 -15.13 -2.90
N ALA A 98 7.45 -15.03 -3.88
CA ALA A 98 6.74 -13.78 -4.15
C ALA A 98 5.89 -13.37 -2.93
N PHE A 99 5.91 -12.07 -2.61
CA PHE A 99 5.11 -11.49 -1.53
C PHE A 99 3.62 -11.67 -1.84
N ASP A 100 2.93 -12.37 -0.99
CA ASP A 100 1.50 -12.66 -1.08
C ASP A 100 0.68 -12.01 0.05
N GLY A 101 1.27 -11.04 0.73
CA GLY A 101 0.71 -10.34 1.87
C GLY A 101 1.36 -10.78 3.19
N TYR A 102 0.79 -10.32 4.28
CA TYR A 102 1.25 -10.62 5.65
C TYR A 102 0.43 -11.78 6.22
N ASP A 103 1.07 -12.75 6.83
CA ASP A 103 0.38 -13.82 7.56
C ASP A 103 -0.23 -13.29 8.86
N PHE A 104 -1.32 -13.93 9.32
CA PHE A 104 -1.95 -13.55 10.58
C PHE A 104 -1.04 -13.94 11.77
N PRO A 105 -0.56 -12.95 12.56
CA PRO A 105 0.42 -13.23 13.60
C PRO A 105 -0.19 -13.76 14.91
N GLY A 106 -1.50 -13.82 15.03
CA GLY A 106 -2.25 -13.97 16.28
C GLY A 106 -2.82 -12.63 16.73
N TYR A 107 -3.89 -12.67 17.54
CA TYR A 107 -4.64 -11.46 17.93
C TYR A 107 -3.78 -10.47 18.74
N ASP A 108 -2.92 -10.98 19.62
CA ASP A 108 -2.11 -10.16 20.53
C ASP A 108 -0.99 -9.39 19.78
N GLU A 109 -0.62 -9.87 18.59
CA GLU A 109 0.44 -9.30 17.78
C GLU A 109 -0.07 -8.49 16.58
N VAL A 110 -1.38 -8.24 16.50
CA VAL A 110 -1.96 -7.49 15.39
C VAL A 110 -1.62 -6.01 15.50
N ARG A 111 -0.61 -5.60 14.71
CA ARG A 111 -0.21 -4.21 14.54
C ARG A 111 -0.03 -3.95 13.05
N LEU A 112 -0.92 -3.18 12.45
CA LEU A 112 -0.96 -2.97 11.01
C LEU A 112 -0.82 -1.50 10.66
N THR A 113 -0.07 -1.21 9.60
CA THR A 113 -0.24 0.06 8.90
C THR A 113 -1.49 0.00 8.03
N TRP A 114 -1.97 1.15 7.60
CA TRP A 114 -3.10 1.21 6.68
C TRP A 114 -2.85 0.44 5.38
N GLU A 115 -1.66 0.59 4.82
CA GLU A 115 -1.27 -0.12 3.60
C GLU A 115 -1.27 -1.64 3.80
N GLN A 116 -0.82 -2.12 4.96
CA GLN A 116 -0.86 -3.54 5.29
C GLN A 116 -2.30 -4.05 5.41
N LEU A 117 -3.15 -3.31 6.11
CA LEU A 117 -4.56 -3.64 6.24
C LEU A 117 -5.26 -3.65 4.87
N GLU A 118 -4.98 -2.65 4.03
CA GLU A 118 -5.53 -2.59 2.68
C GLU A 118 -5.12 -3.79 1.83
N ILE A 119 -3.86 -4.21 1.90
CA ILE A 119 -3.36 -5.41 1.20
C ILE A 119 -4.10 -6.66 1.69
N ILE A 120 -4.22 -6.85 3.01
CA ILE A 120 -4.88 -7.99 3.64
C ILE A 120 -6.35 -8.09 3.19
N ILE A 121 -7.08 -6.98 3.29
CA ILE A 121 -8.51 -6.93 2.95
C ILE A 121 -8.71 -7.14 1.44
N LYS A 122 -7.99 -6.41 0.59
CA LYS A 122 -8.16 -6.49 -0.88
C LYS A 122 -7.67 -7.81 -1.47
N GLN A 123 -6.69 -8.47 -0.87
CA GLN A 123 -6.22 -9.77 -1.31
C GLN A 123 -7.01 -10.94 -0.72
N HIS A 124 -7.91 -10.68 0.22
CA HIS A 124 -8.71 -11.71 0.90
C HIS A 124 -7.83 -12.83 1.49
N LYS A 125 -6.75 -12.46 2.19
CA LYS A 125 -5.85 -13.41 2.85
C LYS A 125 -6.66 -14.33 3.76
N LYS A 126 -6.66 -15.64 3.46
CA LYS A 126 -7.58 -16.64 4.06
C LYS A 126 -7.45 -16.74 5.58
N ASP A 127 -6.24 -16.71 6.09
CA ASP A 127 -5.93 -16.74 7.52
C ASP A 127 -6.49 -15.52 8.25
N TRP A 128 -6.29 -14.31 7.70
CA TRP A 128 -6.86 -13.07 8.21
C TRP A 128 -8.40 -13.06 8.11
N MET A 129 -8.95 -13.47 6.96
CA MET A 129 -10.41 -13.54 6.80
C MET A 129 -11.02 -14.46 7.85
N ALA A 130 -10.45 -15.67 8.04
CA ALA A 130 -10.90 -16.62 9.05
C ALA A 130 -10.80 -16.07 10.48
N ALA A 131 -9.71 -15.36 10.79
CA ALA A 131 -9.51 -14.76 12.11
C ALA A 131 -10.48 -13.61 12.38
N LEU A 132 -10.67 -12.69 11.42
CA LEU A 132 -11.40 -11.46 11.66
C LEU A 132 -12.91 -11.56 11.49
N GLN A 133 -13.43 -12.51 10.66
CA GLN A 133 -14.86 -12.61 10.34
C GLN A 133 -15.78 -12.94 11.53
N ASN A 134 -15.23 -13.61 12.56
CA ASN A 134 -15.96 -14.03 13.74
C ASN A 134 -15.44 -13.37 15.03
N GLN A 135 -14.60 -12.32 14.90
CA GLN A 135 -13.99 -11.67 16.04
C GLN A 135 -14.72 -10.38 16.39
N LYS A 136 -15.14 -10.26 17.66
CA LYS A 136 -15.52 -8.99 18.28
C LYS A 136 -14.31 -8.38 18.95
N ALA A 137 -14.07 -7.11 18.75
CA ALA A 137 -12.90 -6.45 19.32
C ALA A 137 -13.13 -4.96 19.58
N VAL A 138 -12.36 -4.44 20.51
CA VAL A 138 -12.04 -3.02 20.62
C VAL A 138 -10.65 -2.83 20.02
N TYR A 139 -10.44 -1.79 19.24
CA TYR A 139 -9.19 -1.53 18.56
C TYR A 139 -8.85 -0.05 18.59
N LEU A 140 -7.58 0.25 18.44
CA LEU A 140 -7.04 1.59 18.43
C LEU A 140 -6.57 1.97 17.02
N ILE A 141 -6.92 3.17 16.57
CA ILE A 141 -6.37 3.78 15.37
C ILE A 141 -5.54 4.98 15.80
N THR A 142 -4.27 5.01 15.40
CA THR A 142 -3.35 6.11 15.70
C THR A 142 -3.11 6.94 14.46
N ASP A 143 -3.39 8.24 14.51
CA ASP A 143 -2.97 9.19 13.49
C ASP A 143 -1.53 9.62 13.77
N ARG A 144 -0.59 9.14 12.96
CA ARG A 144 0.84 9.44 13.12
C ARG A 144 1.22 10.88 12.80
N SER A 145 0.37 11.62 12.07
CA SER A 145 0.66 13.00 11.72
C SER A 145 0.60 13.92 12.93
N ASN A 146 -0.27 13.60 13.87
CA ASN A 146 -0.57 14.47 15.04
C ASN A 146 -0.67 13.72 16.38
N GLY A 147 -0.49 12.38 16.38
CA GLY A 147 -0.53 11.52 17.57
C GLY A 147 -1.93 11.30 18.16
N LYS A 148 -3.01 11.70 17.47
CA LYS A 148 -4.37 11.44 17.94
C LYS A 148 -4.73 9.97 17.89
N LEU A 149 -5.48 9.55 18.90
CA LEU A 149 -5.93 8.18 19.09
C LEU A 149 -7.44 8.10 18.93
N TYR A 150 -7.90 7.11 18.16
CA TYR A 150 -9.31 6.84 17.94
C TYR A 150 -9.62 5.42 18.38
N VAL A 151 -10.47 5.26 19.37
CA VAL A 151 -10.93 3.96 19.84
C VAL A 151 -12.15 3.53 19.03
N GLY A 152 -12.07 2.39 18.38
CA GLY A 152 -13.18 1.79 17.65
C GLY A 152 -13.61 0.46 18.28
N SER A 153 -14.84 0.04 17.98
CA SER A 153 -15.33 -1.26 18.38
C SER A 153 -16.06 -1.96 17.23
N ALA A 154 -15.96 -3.27 17.22
CA ALA A 154 -16.68 -4.17 16.33
C ALA A 154 -17.42 -5.19 17.19
N THR A 155 -18.68 -4.90 17.51
CA THR A 155 -19.52 -5.71 18.41
C THR A 155 -20.77 -6.27 17.73
N SER A 156 -21.02 -5.87 16.46
CA SER A 156 -22.12 -6.37 15.65
C SER A 156 -21.94 -7.86 15.33
N ASP A 157 -23.03 -8.62 15.28
CA ASP A 157 -23.01 -10.04 14.90
C ASP A 157 -22.87 -10.26 13.40
N ASN A 158 -22.98 -9.20 12.59
CA ASN A 158 -22.81 -9.25 11.13
C ASN A 158 -21.42 -8.77 10.74
N GLY A 159 -20.56 -9.73 10.31
CA GLY A 159 -19.23 -9.44 9.75
C GLY A 159 -18.18 -8.93 10.73
N MET A 160 -18.57 -8.64 11.96
CA MET A 160 -17.69 -8.34 13.09
C MET A 160 -16.52 -7.43 12.73
N LEU A 161 -15.29 -7.77 13.14
CA LEU A 161 -14.09 -6.98 12.92
C LEU A 161 -13.72 -6.87 11.44
N LEU A 162 -13.87 -7.96 10.68
CA LEU A 162 -13.60 -7.97 9.23
C LEU A 162 -14.42 -6.91 8.50
N GLN A 163 -15.74 -6.92 8.69
CA GLN A 163 -16.62 -5.96 8.02
C GLN A 163 -16.30 -4.52 8.45
N ARG A 164 -15.99 -4.33 9.72
CA ARG A 164 -15.64 -3.01 10.25
C ARG A 164 -14.38 -2.45 9.62
N TRP A 165 -13.33 -3.28 9.50
CA TRP A 165 -12.06 -2.87 8.91
C TRP A 165 -12.15 -2.72 7.39
N ALA A 166 -12.94 -3.57 6.70
CA ALA A 166 -13.24 -3.38 5.28
C ALA A 166 -13.91 -2.03 5.01
N ASN A 167 -14.88 -1.63 5.84
CA ASN A 167 -15.54 -0.33 5.71
C ASN A 167 -14.56 0.85 5.88
N TYR A 168 -13.52 0.71 6.71
CA TYR A 168 -12.47 1.72 6.80
C TYR A 168 -11.66 1.81 5.51
N ILE A 169 -11.29 0.67 4.93
CA ILE A 169 -10.53 0.65 3.66
C ILE A 169 -11.35 1.28 2.52
N ASP A 170 -12.64 0.97 2.45
CA ASP A 170 -13.52 1.46 1.39
C ASP A 170 -13.84 2.96 1.51
N SER A 171 -14.06 3.44 2.73
CA SER A 171 -14.55 4.81 2.96
C SER A 171 -13.49 5.76 3.53
N GLY A 172 -12.36 5.25 4.03
CA GLY A 172 -11.35 6.00 4.77
C GLY A 172 -11.73 6.35 6.22
N HIS A 173 -12.99 6.18 6.62
CA HIS A 173 -13.47 6.61 7.93
C HIS A 173 -14.41 5.60 8.63
N GLY A 174 -14.88 4.55 7.92
CA GLY A 174 -15.75 3.52 8.48
C GLY A 174 -17.00 4.04 9.19
N GLY A 175 -17.47 5.26 8.87
CA GLY A 175 -18.60 5.92 9.53
C GLY A 175 -18.26 6.61 10.86
N ASN A 176 -17.00 6.69 11.27
CA ASN A 176 -16.59 7.46 12.44
C ASN A 176 -16.64 8.96 12.12
N LYS A 177 -17.40 9.73 12.92
CA LYS A 177 -17.66 11.17 12.68
C LYS A 177 -16.36 12.00 12.67
N GLU A 178 -15.49 11.76 13.63
CA GLU A 178 -14.22 12.49 13.73
C GLU A 178 -13.28 12.17 12.57
N LEU A 179 -13.27 10.92 12.12
CA LEU A 179 -12.49 10.51 10.95
C LEU A 179 -13.08 11.06 9.65
N ILE A 180 -14.41 11.22 9.54
CA ILE A 180 -15.05 11.87 8.39
C ILE A 180 -14.54 13.30 8.22
N GLU A 181 -14.50 14.07 9.31
CA GLU A 181 -13.99 15.44 9.26
C GLU A 181 -12.51 15.49 8.84
N LEU A 182 -11.72 14.58 9.37
CA LEU A 182 -10.30 14.49 9.07
C LEU A 182 -10.03 14.07 7.60
N VAL A 183 -10.73 13.05 7.12
CA VAL A 183 -10.64 12.59 5.72
C VAL A 183 -11.09 13.66 4.74
N ASN A 184 -12.13 14.40 5.06
CA ASN A 184 -12.61 15.51 4.22
C ASN A 184 -11.62 16.68 4.18
N LYS A 185 -10.87 16.91 5.26
CA LYS A 185 -9.90 18.00 5.34
C LYS A 185 -8.55 17.67 4.71
N GLU A 186 -8.05 16.48 4.95
CA GLU A 186 -6.65 16.11 4.64
C GLU A 186 -6.52 14.99 3.60
N GLY A 187 -7.62 14.35 3.21
CA GLY A 187 -7.64 13.21 2.29
C GLY A 187 -7.28 11.88 2.95
N ILE A 188 -7.61 10.78 2.29
CA ILE A 188 -7.41 9.41 2.81
C ILE A 188 -5.92 9.06 2.96
N CYS A 189 -5.03 9.73 2.26
CA CYS A 189 -3.61 9.38 2.16
C CYS A 189 -2.77 9.62 3.43
N LEU A 190 -3.28 10.36 4.41
CA LEU A 190 -2.49 10.79 5.59
C LEU A 190 -2.84 10.02 6.86
N LEU A 191 -3.83 9.16 6.81
CA LEU A 191 -4.35 8.48 7.97
C LEU A 191 -3.84 7.04 8.06
N TYR A 192 -3.49 6.64 9.25
CA TYR A 192 -3.62 5.32 9.86
C TYR A 192 -2.39 4.43 9.97
N THR A 193 -2.10 4.23 11.22
CA THR A 193 -1.62 2.96 11.73
C THR A 193 -2.62 2.48 12.76
N SER A 194 -3.08 1.24 12.67
CA SER A 194 -3.81 0.59 13.75
C SER A 194 -2.80 -0.12 14.66
N ASP A 195 -2.75 0.25 15.92
CA ASP A 195 -2.20 -0.61 16.94
C ASP A 195 -3.38 -1.31 17.61
N ALA A 196 -3.41 -2.64 17.60
CA ALA A 196 -4.28 -3.36 18.54
C ALA A 196 -3.76 -3.05 19.93
N ALA A 197 -4.65 -2.58 20.80
CA ALA A 197 -4.28 -2.13 22.12
C ALA A 197 -3.69 -3.29 22.93
N ASP A 198 -2.38 -3.22 23.20
CA ASP A 198 -1.81 -3.76 24.40
C ASP A 198 -1.81 -2.64 25.43
N GLU A 199 -2.50 -2.89 26.51
CA GLU A 199 -2.54 -2.36 27.86
C GLU A 199 -3.96 -2.08 28.33
N LEU A 200 -4.52 -3.08 28.94
CA LEU A 200 -5.28 -2.98 30.17
C LEU A 200 -4.73 -3.96 31.18
#